data_fb488fc9eb665196b36bd4369ad42c0a
#
_entry.id   fb488fc9eb665196b36bd4369ad42c0a
#
_cell.length_a   1.000
_cell.length_b   1.000
_cell.length_c   1.000
_cell.angle_alpha   90.00
_cell.angle_beta   90.00
_cell.angle_gamma   90.00
#
_symmetry.space_group_name_H-M   'P 1'
#
loop_
_entity.id
_entity.type
_entity.pdbx_description
1 polymer ?
#
loop_
_entity_poly.entity_id
_entity_poly.type
_entity_poly.pdbx_seq_one_letter_code
_entity_poly.pdbx_strand_id
1 'polypeptide(L)'
;GAYSIRFPNHRYPSLAKALKQACGEKGRMIGMTSDKRIVWNQQGVAMAFGFDRLYDEKSFTKEERMGVKKRVGDYPFLQQCAEKIAEEIAGSGDGSRCFFQLVTYSGHGPFIIPDEYKRISFSPGMPEVLNNYLTAANYTDYAIGKFIERLQEEGLFDETMIVVTGDHEGLAYLRQSLCETKEGGGLVSPFEYTPFIVINSPVGMRYEKVMGQVDIYSTLLDLTGLDDYGWKGMGQSILDPSHLGVAAIWNLTIAGDTTGICPEAIERMK
;
A
#
# COMPACT_ATOMS: atom_id res chain seq x y z
N GLY A 1 -2.28 13.00 4.73
CA GLY A 1 -3.35 13.94 4.49
C GLY A 1 -3.10 15.37 4.95
N ALA A 2 -2.61 15.60 6.18
CA ALA A 2 -2.50 16.97 6.72
C ALA A 2 -1.48 17.86 5.98
N TYR A 3 -0.40 17.29 5.46
CA TYR A 3 0.64 18.05 4.74
C TYR A 3 0.15 18.64 3.43
N SER A 4 -0.53 17.88 2.60
CA SER A 4 -1.05 18.36 1.32
C SER A 4 -2.16 19.39 1.47
N ILE A 5 -2.86 19.38 2.62
CA ILE A 5 -3.84 20.43 2.97
C ILE A 5 -3.13 21.69 3.46
N ARG A 6 -2.12 21.56 4.33
CA ARG A 6 -1.38 22.69 4.89
C ARG A 6 -0.43 23.36 3.89
N PHE A 7 0.13 22.57 2.99
CA PHE A 7 1.15 23.03 2.04
C PHE A 7 0.80 22.63 0.61
N PRO A 8 -0.33 23.08 0.06
CA PRO A 8 -0.85 22.63 -1.24
C PRO A 8 0.07 23.01 -2.41
N ASN A 9 0.92 24.02 -2.23
CA ASN A 9 1.84 24.50 -3.26
C ASN A 9 3.24 23.89 -3.17
N HIS A 10 3.50 23.04 -2.18
CA HIS A 10 4.79 22.35 -2.08
C HIS A 10 4.93 21.30 -3.18
N ARG A 11 6.14 21.22 -3.73
CA ARG A 11 6.52 20.17 -4.66
C ARG A 11 7.17 19.03 -3.87
N TYR A 12 6.49 17.90 -3.83
CA TYR A 12 7.02 16.70 -3.17
C TYR A 12 7.72 15.81 -4.19
N PRO A 13 8.90 15.25 -3.91
CA PRO A 13 9.43 14.13 -4.67
C PRO A 13 8.47 12.94 -4.53
N SER A 14 8.37 12.12 -5.56
CA SER A 14 7.49 10.95 -5.55
C SER A 14 7.92 9.94 -6.60
N LEU A 15 7.52 8.69 -6.44
CA LEU A 15 7.76 7.65 -7.43
C LEU A 15 7.14 8.01 -8.80
N ALA A 16 5.92 8.57 -8.80
CA ALA A 16 5.27 9.03 -10.02
C ALA A 16 6.12 10.07 -10.77
N LYS A 17 6.71 11.04 -10.07
CA LYS A 17 7.58 12.05 -10.68
C LYS A 17 8.91 11.46 -11.15
N ALA A 18 9.50 10.54 -10.39
CA ALA A 18 10.72 9.86 -10.76
C ALA A 18 10.52 9.05 -12.06
N LEU A 19 9.45 8.26 -12.12
CA LEU A 19 9.08 7.52 -13.32
C LEU A 19 8.78 8.45 -14.50
N LYS A 20 8.03 9.52 -14.28
CA LYS A 20 7.72 10.49 -15.33
C LYS A 20 8.98 11.19 -15.88
N GLN A 21 9.93 11.51 -15.01
CA GLN A 21 11.23 12.05 -15.43
C GLN A 21 12.00 11.06 -16.29
N ALA A 22 11.98 9.76 -15.94
CA ALA A 22 12.67 8.72 -16.69
C ALA A 22 12.00 8.37 -18.04
N CYS A 23 10.66 8.44 -18.12
CA CYS A 23 9.88 8.03 -19.29
C CYS A 23 9.46 9.20 -20.20
N GLY A 24 9.66 10.44 -19.76
CA GLY A 24 9.14 11.63 -20.45
C GLY A 24 7.60 11.68 -20.46
N GLU A 25 7.03 12.33 -21.47
CA GLU A 25 5.59 12.56 -21.61
C GLU A 25 4.75 11.31 -21.93
N LYS A 26 5.40 10.19 -22.26
CA LYS A 26 4.71 8.95 -22.68
C LYS A 26 4.16 8.13 -21.50
N GLY A 27 4.76 8.25 -20.31
CA GLY A 27 4.33 7.51 -19.13
C GLY A 27 2.95 7.95 -18.60
N ARG A 28 2.22 7.04 -17.97
CA ARG A 28 0.95 7.31 -17.29
C ARG A 28 1.08 7.14 -15.80
N MET A 29 0.74 8.18 -15.03
CA MET A 29 0.79 8.18 -13.56
C MET A 29 -0.64 8.32 -13.05
N ILE A 30 -1.27 7.21 -12.66
CA ILE A 30 -2.71 7.14 -12.40
C ILE A 30 -2.96 6.71 -10.96
N GLY A 31 -3.73 7.53 -10.23
CA GLY A 31 -4.30 7.16 -8.94
C GLY A 31 -5.70 6.56 -9.11
N MET A 32 -6.03 5.52 -8.35
CA MET A 32 -7.36 4.92 -8.31
C MET A 32 -7.78 4.70 -6.87
N THR A 33 -8.98 5.15 -6.50
CA THR A 33 -9.51 4.99 -5.14
C THR A 33 -10.99 4.65 -5.16
N SER A 34 -11.39 3.75 -4.28
CA SER A 34 -12.80 3.41 -4.06
C SER A 34 -13.55 4.51 -3.27
N ASP A 35 -12.86 5.51 -2.73
CA ASP A 35 -13.45 6.61 -1.96
C ASP A 35 -13.64 7.89 -2.80
N LYS A 36 -14.27 8.89 -2.22
CA LYS A 36 -14.43 10.22 -2.84
C LYS A 36 -13.08 10.94 -2.87
N ARG A 37 -12.79 11.62 -3.98
CA ARG A 37 -11.56 12.41 -4.16
C ARG A 37 -11.31 13.48 -3.12
N ILE A 38 -12.36 13.95 -2.43
CA ILE A 38 -12.25 14.94 -1.35
C ILE A 38 -11.82 14.35 -0.02
N VAL A 39 -12.04 13.03 0.20
CA VAL A 39 -11.63 12.35 1.43
C VAL A 39 -10.11 12.35 1.51
N TRP A 40 -9.58 12.75 2.65
CA TRP A 40 -8.12 12.91 2.86
C TRP A 40 -7.43 13.79 1.81
N ASN A 41 -8.18 14.67 1.12
CA ASN A 41 -7.67 15.53 0.05
C ASN A 41 -6.93 14.74 -1.06
N GLN A 42 -7.44 13.55 -1.42
CA GLN A 42 -6.77 12.66 -2.39
C GLN A 42 -6.52 13.34 -3.74
N GLN A 43 -7.42 14.22 -4.20
CA GLN A 43 -7.20 15.02 -5.41
C GLN A 43 -5.97 15.93 -5.29
N GLY A 44 -5.85 16.66 -4.18
CA GLY A 44 -4.71 17.54 -3.95
C GLY A 44 -3.40 16.75 -3.77
N VAL A 45 -3.47 15.59 -3.10
CA VAL A 45 -2.34 14.67 -2.96
C VAL A 45 -1.88 14.15 -4.33
N ALA A 46 -2.79 13.66 -5.16
CA ALA A 46 -2.47 13.16 -6.49
C ALA A 46 -1.75 14.23 -7.32
N MET A 47 -2.29 15.46 -7.37
CA MET A 47 -1.65 16.57 -8.07
C MET A 47 -0.27 16.92 -7.50
N ALA A 48 -0.14 17.01 -6.17
CA ALA A 48 1.13 17.35 -5.51
C ALA A 48 2.22 16.32 -5.77
N PHE A 49 1.85 15.04 -5.89
CA PHE A 49 2.75 13.93 -6.14
C PHE A 49 2.92 13.57 -7.63
N GLY A 50 2.32 14.33 -8.55
CA GLY A 50 2.59 14.23 -9.98
C GLY A 50 1.79 13.15 -10.71
N PHE A 51 0.64 12.77 -10.20
CA PHE A 51 -0.30 11.93 -10.94
C PHE A 51 -0.98 12.73 -12.05
N ASP A 52 -1.15 12.12 -13.19
CA ASP A 52 -1.84 12.72 -14.34
C ASP A 52 -3.37 12.70 -14.15
N ARG A 53 -3.86 11.66 -13.47
CA ARG A 53 -5.30 11.43 -13.26
C ARG A 53 -5.56 10.72 -11.95
N LEU A 54 -6.74 11.00 -11.37
CA LEU A 54 -7.30 10.26 -10.24
C LEU A 54 -8.70 9.76 -10.62
N TYR A 55 -8.85 8.44 -10.70
CA TYR A 55 -10.15 7.76 -10.71
C TYR A 55 -10.66 7.64 -9.28
N ASP A 56 -11.83 8.19 -8.99
CA ASP A 56 -12.46 8.15 -7.68
C ASP A 56 -13.74 7.31 -7.69
N GLU A 57 -14.48 7.26 -6.59
CA GLU A 57 -15.69 6.45 -6.43
C GLU A 57 -16.70 6.59 -7.60
N LYS A 58 -16.68 7.72 -8.33
CA LYS A 58 -17.60 7.95 -9.44
C LYS A 58 -17.18 7.22 -10.70
N SER A 59 -15.95 6.76 -10.76
CA SER A 59 -15.38 6.05 -11.90
C SER A 59 -15.61 4.53 -11.84
N PHE A 60 -16.21 4.05 -10.76
CA PHE A 60 -16.42 2.62 -10.51
C PHE A 60 -17.90 2.30 -10.28
N THR A 61 -18.36 1.17 -10.84
CA THR A 61 -19.66 0.60 -10.53
C THR A 61 -19.67 0.11 -9.08
N LYS A 62 -20.70 0.47 -8.33
CA LYS A 62 -20.79 0.16 -6.90
C LYS A 62 -21.38 -1.22 -6.67
N GLU A 63 -20.54 -2.21 -6.69
CA GLU A 63 -20.86 -3.61 -6.41
C GLU A 63 -20.27 -4.03 -5.06
N GLU A 64 -20.80 -5.11 -4.46
CA GLU A 64 -20.30 -5.67 -3.18
C GLU A 64 -19.99 -4.58 -2.14
N ARG A 65 -20.97 -3.77 -1.79
CA ARG A 65 -20.77 -2.59 -0.93
C ARG A 65 -20.29 -2.97 0.45
N MET A 66 -19.11 -2.48 0.82
CA MET A 66 -18.41 -2.79 2.06
C MET A 66 -18.40 -1.65 3.06
N GLY A 67 -18.23 -2.02 4.31
CA GLY A 67 -18.03 -1.13 5.44
C GLY A 67 -19.18 -0.15 5.69
N VAL A 68 -18.96 0.76 6.62
CA VAL A 68 -19.96 1.76 7.05
C VAL A 68 -20.31 2.74 5.92
N LYS A 69 -19.32 3.14 5.12
CA LYS A 69 -19.51 4.11 4.03
C LYS A 69 -20.10 3.49 2.76
N LYS A 70 -20.36 2.19 2.75
CA LYS A 70 -20.90 1.46 1.59
C LYS A 70 -20.13 1.74 0.30
N ARG A 71 -18.82 1.63 0.35
CA ARG A 71 -17.92 1.72 -0.82
C ARG A 71 -17.98 0.42 -1.62
N VAL A 72 -17.57 0.50 -2.88
CA VAL A 72 -17.35 -0.70 -3.70
C VAL A 72 -16.35 -1.62 -2.99
N GLY A 73 -16.64 -2.92 -2.98
CA GLY A 73 -15.76 -3.93 -2.38
C GLY A 73 -14.45 -4.07 -3.13
N ASP A 74 -13.40 -4.54 -2.44
CA ASP A 74 -12.07 -4.63 -3.04
C ASP A 74 -12.05 -5.54 -4.27
N TYR A 75 -12.83 -6.64 -4.28
CA TYR A 75 -12.88 -7.53 -5.44
C TYR A 75 -13.38 -6.82 -6.69
N PRO A 76 -14.63 -6.30 -6.78
CA PRO A 76 -15.09 -5.61 -7.97
C PRO A 76 -14.32 -4.31 -8.24
N PHE A 77 -13.77 -3.66 -7.21
CA PHE A 77 -12.91 -2.50 -7.40
C PHE A 77 -11.64 -2.86 -8.17
N LEU A 78 -10.92 -3.90 -7.73
CA LEU A 78 -9.67 -4.32 -8.35
C LEU A 78 -9.88 -4.92 -9.74
N GLN A 79 -11.02 -5.60 -10.01
CA GLN A 79 -11.38 -6.06 -11.36
C GLN A 79 -11.53 -4.85 -12.31
N GLN A 80 -12.28 -3.83 -11.92
CA GLN A 80 -12.45 -2.60 -12.69
C GLN A 80 -11.15 -1.79 -12.81
N CYS A 81 -10.26 -1.87 -11.82
CA CYS A 81 -8.92 -1.30 -11.91
C CYS A 81 -8.08 -1.99 -12.99
N ALA A 82 -8.11 -3.33 -13.09
CA ALA A 82 -7.37 -4.06 -14.11
C ALA A 82 -7.83 -3.66 -15.53
N GLU A 83 -9.14 -3.52 -15.77
CA GLU A 83 -9.69 -3.04 -17.03
C GLU A 83 -9.18 -1.62 -17.37
N LYS A 84 -9.22 -0.70 -16.40
CA LYS A 84 -8.73 0.67 -16.59
C LYS A 84 -7.21 0.72 -16.82
N ILE A 85 -6.44 -0.15 -16.17
CA ILE A 85 -5.01 -0.29 -16.39
C ILE A 85 -4.74 -0.72 -17.84
N ALA A 86 -5.48 -1.72 -18.34
CA ALA A 86 -5.36 -2.17 -19.74
C ALA A 86 -5.68 -1.04 -20.73
N GLU A 87 -6.77 -0.29 -20.49
CA GLU A 87 -7.15 0.87 -21.31
C GLU A 87 -6.08 1.98 -21.31
N GLU A 88 -5.53 2.33 -20.14
CA GLU A 88 -4.52 3.38 -20.01
C GLU A 88 -3.18 2.97 -20.65
N ILE A 89 -2.79 1.70 -20.51
CA ILE A 89 -1.59 1.16 -21.16
C ILE A 89 -1.77 1.15 -22.68
N ALA A 90 -2.90 0.67 -23.20
CA ALA A 90 -3.21 0.70 -24.62
C ALA A 90 -3.22 2.11 -25.22
N GLY A 91 -3.61 3.11 -24.42
CA GLY A 91 -3.57 4.52 -24.79
C GLY A 91 -2.22 5.21 -24.61
N SER A 92 -1.21 4.51 -24.06
CA SER A 92 0.15 5.00 -23.93
C SER A 92 0.99 4.64 -25.17
N GLY A 93 2.08 5.34 -25.40
CA GLY A 93 2.97 5.02 -26.52
C GLY A 93 3.86 3.80 -26.22
N ASP A 94 4.34 3.13 -27.27
CA ASP A 94 5.27 2.01 -27.14
C ASP A 94 6.50 2.37 -26.29
N GLY A 95 6.89 1.44 -25.38
CA GLY A 95 8.02 1.60 -24.47
C GLY A 95 7.77 2.60 -23.33
N SER A 96 6.53 3.04 -23.12
CA SER A 96 6.18 3.90 -21.98
C SER A 96 6.11 3.08 -20.68
N ARG A 97 6.56 3.67 -19.57
CA ARG A 97 6.33 3.11 -18.23
C ARG A 97 5.08 3.76 -17.62
N CYS A 98 4.22 2.95 -17.04
CA CYS A 98 3.03 3.42 -16.35
C CYS A 98 3.13 3.11 -14.84
N PHE A 99 2.57 3.98 -14.02
CA PHE A 99 2.47 3.78 -12.58
C PHE A 99 1.02 3.92 -12.14
N PHE A 100 0.53 2.90 -11.48
CA PHE A 100 -0.83 2.85 -10.95
C PHE A 100 -0.79 2.69 -9.44
N GLN A 101 -1.41 3.60 -8.71
CA GLN A 101 -1.60 3.48 -7.27
C GLN A 101 -3.07 3.18 -6.97
N LEU A 102 -3.34 2.02 -6.40
CA LEU A 102 -4.67 1.54 -6.07
C LEU A 102 -4.89 1.63 -4.56
N VAL A 103 -5.98 2.28 -4.12
CA VAL A 103 -6.34 2.41 -2.70
C VAL A 103 -7.66 1.70 -2.46
N THR A 104 -7.59 0.56 -1.79
CA THR A 104 -8.73 -0.30 -1.43
C THR A 104 -9.48 0.24 -0.20
N TYR A 105 -10.61 -0.37 0.17
CA TYR A 105 -11.42 0.09 1.30
C TYR A 105 -11.92 -1.01 2.23
N SER A 106 -12.04 -2.26 1.77
CA SER A 106 -12.70 -3.33 2.55
C SER A 106 -12.00 -3.64 3.87
N GLY A 107 -10.68 -3.41 3.94
CA GLY A 107 -9.88 -3.52 5.15
C GLY A 107 -10.01 -2.36 6.14
N HIS A 108 -10.88 -1.35 5.89
CA HIS A 108 -11.07 -0.22 6.80
C HIS A 108 -11.96 -0.59 7.99
N GLY A 109 -11.56 -0.16 9.20
CA GLY A 109 -12.37 -0.37 10.42
C GLY A 109 -13.81 0.18 10.28
N PRO A 110 -14.81 -0.46 10.85
CA PRO A 110 -14.81 -1.62 11.74
C PRO A 110 -14.77 -3.01 11.04
N PHE A 111 -14.21 -3.12 9.85
CA PHE A 111 -13.95 -4.38 9.13
C PHE A 111 -15.23 -5.17 8.77
N ILE A 112 -16.27 -4.48 8.34
CA ILE A 112 -17.57 -5.10 8.06
C ILE A 112 -17.61 -5.62 6.62
N ILE A 113 -17.61 -6.94 6.50
CA ILE A 113 -17.89 -7.66 5.26
C ILE A 113 -19.30 -8.27 5.37
N PRO A 114 -20.24 -8.01 4.44
CA PRO A 114 -21.53 -8.66 4.41
C PRO A 114 -21.39 -10.18 4.34
N ASP A 115 -22.33 -10.92 4.97
CA ASP A 115 -22.23 -12.38 5.13
C ASP A 115 -22.11 -13.13 3.79
N GLU A 116 -22.79 -12.65 2.76
CA GLU A 116 -22.76 -13.20 1.40
C GLU A 116 -21.36 -13.12 0.74
N TYR A 117 -20.48 -12.24 1.21
CA TYR A 117 -19.12 -12.07 0.68
C TYR A 117 -18.04 -12.64 1.59
N LYS A 118 -18.40 -13.14 2.76
CA LYS A 118 -17.46 -13.82 3.66
C LYS A 118 -17.03 -15.15 3.06
N ARG A 119 -15.75 -15.38 3.00
CA ARG A 119 -15.15 -16.60 2.43
C ARG A 119 -14.67 -17.58 3.51
N ILE A 120 -14.50 -17.09 4.70
CA ILE A 120 -14.10 -17.87 5.88
C ILE A 120 -14.99 -17.53 7.06
N SER A 121 -15.05 -18.46 8.01
CA SER A 121 -15.67 -18.25 9.31
C SER A 121 -14.70 -18.70 10.41
N PHE A 122 -14.68 -17.94 11.49
CA PHE A 122 -13.84 -18.24 12.63
C PHE A 122 -14.64 -18.80 13.80
N SER A 123 -13.93 -19.30 14.81
CA SER A 123 -14.54 -19.86 16.01
C SER A 123 -15.50 -18.87 16.69
N PRO A 124 -16.66 -19.32 17.15
CA PRO A 124 -17.61 -18.47 17.90
C PRO A 124 -17.04 -17.81 19.14
N GLY A 125 -15.94 -18.32 19.70
CA GLY A 125 -15.25 -17.74 20.86
C GLY A 125 -14.28 -16.61 20.54
N MET A 126 -14.03 -16.32 19.26
CA MET A 126 -13.12 -15.26 18.84
C MET A 126 -13.74 -13.89 19.11
N PRO A 127 -12.98 -12.89 19.62
CA PRO A 127 -13.45 -11.52 19.73
C PRO A 127 -13.99 -11.00 18.41
N GLU A 128 -15.17 -10.36 18.44
CA GLU A 128 -15.87 -9.92 17.21
C GLU A 128 -14.98 -9.05 16.31
N VAL A 129 -14.25 -8.10 16.90
CA VAL A 129 -13.37 -7.20 16.14
C VAL A 129 -12.24 -7.97 15.45
N LEU A 130 -11.70 -9.02 16.09
CA LEU A 130 -10.65 -9.86 15.49
C LEU A 130 -11.23 -10.72 14.35
N ASN A 131 -12.40 -11.32 14.58
CA ASN A 131 -13.12 -12.07 13.54
C ASN A 131 -13.38 -11.18 12.32
N ASN A 132 -13.90 -9.98 12.52
CA ASN A 132 -14.17 -9.04 11.44
C ASN A 132 -12.90 -8.62 10.70
N TYR A 133 -11.82 -8.33 11.44
CA TYR A 133 -10.53 -7.98 10.85
C TYR A 133 -9.96 -9.09 9.97
N LEU A 134 -9.91 -10.31 10.49
CA LEU A 134 -9.40 -11.47 9.73
C LEU A 134 -10.29 -11.81 8.53
N THR A 135 -11.60 -11.65 8.66
CA THR A 135 -12.56 -11.83 7.55
C THR A 135 -12.32 -10.79 6.45
N ALA A 136 -12.12 -9.53 6.83
CA ALA A 136 -11.81 -8.47 5.87
C ALA A 136 -10.44 -8.67 5.20
N ALA A 137 -9.42 -9.07 5.97
CA ALA A 137 -8.10 -9.38 5.42
C ALA A 137 -8.15 -10.54 4.41
N ASN A 138 -8.91 -11.60 4.72
CA ASN A 138 -9.12 -12.72 3.79
C ASN A 138 -9.87 -12.30 2.51
N TYR A 139 -10.86 -11.42 2.63
CA TYR A 139 -11.56 -10.89 1.47
C TYR A 139 -10.64 -10.05 0.58
N THR A 140 -9.82 -9.17 1.17
CA THR A 140 -8.84 -8.37 0.43
C THR A 140 -7.77 -9.24 -0.24
N ASP A 141 -7.25 -10.25 0.46
CA ASP A 141 -6.29 -11.22 -0.11
C ASP A 141 -6.87 -11.94 -1.33
N TYR A 142 -8.12 -12.42 -1.22
CA TYR A 142 -8.84 -13.00 -2.36
C TYR A 142 -8.97 -12.00 -3.52
N ALA A 143 -9.33 -10.76 -3.23
CA ALA A 143 -9.49 -9.72 -4.25
C ALA A 143 -8.17 -9.43 -4.99
N ILE A 144 -7.03 -9.41 -4.24
CA ILE A 144 -5.69 -9.27 -4.81
C ILE A 144 -5.35 -10.46 -5.72
N GLY A 145 -5.63 -11.70 -5.27
CA GLY A 145 -5.42 -12.89 -6.09
C GLY A 145 -6.19 -12.81 -7.41
N LYS A 146 -7.45 -12.40 -7.37
CA LYS A 146 -8.30 -12.22 -8.56
C LYS A 146 -7.86 -11.05 -9.45
N PHE A 147 -7.27 -10.02 -8.88
CA PHE A 147 -6.65 -8.95 -9.64
C PHE A 147 -5.43 -9.45 -10.43
N ILE A 148 -4.59 -10.25 -9.81
CA ILE A 148 -3.42 -10.86 -10.46
C ILE A 148 -3.86 -11.78 -11.60
N GLU A 149 -4.87 -12.66 -11.38
CA GLU A 149 -5.46 -13.50 -12.42
C GLU A 149 -5.94 -12.64 -13.61
N ARG A 150 -6.64 -11.54 -13.33
CA ARG A 150 -7.12 -10.63 -14.38
C ARG A 150 -5.98 -9.97 -15.16
N LEU A 151 -4.91 -9.55 -14.52
CA LEU A 151 -3.72 -9.03 -15.21
C LEU A 151 -3.05 -10.10 -16.10
N GLN A 152 -3.08 -11.38 -15.69
CA GLN A 152 -2.60 -12.50 -16.51
C GLN A 152 -3.49 -12.70 -17.75
N GLU A 153 -4.82 -12.66 -17.60
CA GLU A 153 -5.77 -12.73 -18.71
C GLU A 153 -5.59 -11.59 -19.72
N GLU A 154 -5.28 -10.39 -19.25
CA GLU A 154 -4.98 -9.22 -20.10
C GLU A 154 -3.56 -9.24 -20.70
N GLY A 155 -2.72 -10.23 -20.33
CA GLY A 155 -1.32 -10.33 -20.80
C GLY A 155 -0.41 -9.26 -20.22
N LEU A 156 -0.79 -8.63 -19.09
CA LEU A 156 -0.05 -7.53 -18.46
C LEU A 156 0.82 -7.97 -17.30
N PHE A 157 0.60 -9.17 -16.76
CA PHE A 157 1.24 -9.62 -15.52
C PHE A 157 2.76 -9.67 -15.62
N ASP A 158 3.31 -10.29 -16.66
CA ASP A 158 4.75 -10.51 -16.79
C ASP A 158 5.56 -9.21 -16.97
N GLU A 159 4.91 -8.16 -17.47
CA GLU A 159 5.50 -6.83 -17.68
C GLU A 159 5.22 -5.88 -16.49
N THR A 160 4.58 -6.37 -15.40
CA THR A 160 4.13 -5.53 -14.30
C THR A 160 4.78 -5.95 -12.98
N MET A 161 5.51 -5.04 -12.35
CA MET A 161 5.90 -5.18 -10.95
C MET A 161 4.74 -4.74 -10.06
N ILE A 162 4.24 -5.64 -9.21
CA ILE A 162 3.12 -5.37 -8.31
C ILE A 162 3.65 -5.22 -6.89
N VAL A 163 3.30 -4.11 -6.24
CA VAL A 163 3.64 -3.84 -4.84
C VAL A 163 2.39 -3.86 -3.99
N VAL A 164 2.37 -4.73 -2.98
CA VAL A 164 1.29 -4.79 -1.98
C VAL A 164 1.81 -4.29 -0.65
N THR A 165 1.19 -3.24 -0.13
CA THR A 165 1.55 -2.68 1.19
C THR A 165 0.32 -2.12 1.89
N GLY A 166 0.37 -2.03 3.23
CA GLY A 166 -0.62 -1.28 4.01
C GLY A 166 -0.17 0.17 4.22
N ASP A 167 -1.11 1.09 4.31
CA ASP A 167 -0.86 2.49 4.68
C ASP A 167 -0.56 2.64 6.18
N HIS A 168 -1.17 1.81 7.01
CA HIS A 168 -0.93 1.64 8.44
C HIS A 168 -1.47 0.29 8.92
N GLU A 169 -1.20 -0.07 10.17
CA GLU A 169 -1.76 -1.26 10.78
C GLU A 169 -3.27 -1.12 11.07
N GLY A 170 -4.00 -2.24 11.07
CA GLY A 170 -5.47 -2.22 11.11
C GLY A 170 -6.07 -2.19 12.52
N LEU A 171 -5.42 -2.79 13.51
CA LEU A 171 -6.00 -3.00 14.84
C LEU A 171 -5.76 -1.84 15.82
N ALA A 172 -4.79 -0.98 15.54
CA ALA A 172 -4.47 0.23 16.30
C ALA A 172 -4.41 -0.02 17.83
N TYR A 173 -5.15 0.74 18.61
CA TYR A 173 -5.19 0.64 20.07
C TYR A 173 -5.78 -0.69 20.59
N LEU A 174 -6.47 -1.46 19.76
CA LEU A 174 -7.04 -2.76 20.15
C LEU A 174 -6.00 -3.89 20.12
N ARG A 175 -4.88 -3.70 19.43
CA ARG A 175 -3.88 -4.73 19.22
C ARG A 175 -3.39 -5.35 20.52
N GLN A 176 -2.98 -4.52 21.49
CA GLN A 176 -2.43 -5.01 22.77
C GLN A 176 -3.41 -5.93 23.49
N SER A 177 -4.67 -5.49 23.63
CA SER A 177 -5.69 -6.30 24.30
C SER A 177 -6.01 -7.59 23.55
N LEU A 178 -5.96 -7.58 22.22
CA LEU A 178 -6.19 -8.77 21.39
C LEU A 178 -5.03 -9.78 21.48
N CYS A 179 -3.78 -9.32 21.52
CA CYS A 179 -2.62 -10.20 21.74
C CYS A 179 -2.71 -11.00 23.04
N GLU A 180 -3.34 -10.45 24.07
CA GLU A 180 -3.47 -11.07 25.39
C GLU A 180 -4.63 -12.08 25.46
N THR A 181 -5.49 -12.13 24.44
CA THR A 181 -6.55 -13.14 24.37
C THR A 181 -5.99 -14.50 23.93
N LYS A 182 -6.66 -15.59 24.35
CA LYS A 182 -6.30 -16.94 23.94
C LYS A 182 -6.33 -17.10 22.41
N GLU A 183 -7.34 -16.52 21.77
CA GLU A 183 -7.58 -16.60 20.33
C GLU A 183 -6.66 -15.64 19.55
N GLY A 184 -6.31 -14.49 20.13
CA GLY A 184 -5.47 -13.49 19.46
C GLY A 184 -3.97 -13.69 19.64
N GLY A 185 -3.54 -14.33 20.71
CA GLY A 185 -2.11 -14.44 21.06
C GLY A 185 -1.21 -15.15 20.03
N GLY A 186 -1.80 -15.94 19.13
CA GLY A 186 -1.06 -16.57 18.01
C GLY A 186 -1.32 -15.92 16.64
N LEU A 187 -2.23 -14.94 16.56
CA LEU A 187 -2.69 -14.35 15.32
C LEU A 187 -2.37 -12.85 15.20
N VAL A 188 -2.27 -12.17 16.34
CA VAL A 188 -2.03 -10.74 16.39
C VAL A 188 -0.61 -10.48 16.88
N SER A 189 0.19 -9.80 16.08
CA SER A 189 1.52 -9.37 16.50
C SER A 189 1.44 -8.29 17.59
N PRO A 190 2.33 -8.31 18.60
CA PRO A 190 2.47 -7.19 19.53
C PRO A 190 3.06 -5.93 18.88
N PHE A 191 3.60 -6.07 17.67
CA PHE A 191 4.20 -4.97 16.90
C PHE A 191 3.29 -4.49 15.76
N GLU A 192 3.47 -3.25 15.35
CA GLU A 192 2.75 -2.59 14.27
C GLU A 192 3.37 -2.94 12.92
N TYR A 193 2.96 -4.07 12.35
CA TYR A 193 3.44 -4.48 11.03
C TYR A 193 2.42 -4.18 9.94
N THR A 194 2.93 -3.77 8.79
CA THR A 194 2.23 -3.77 7.51
C THR A 194 2.97 -4.66 6.53
N PRO A 195 2.28 -5.32 5.59
CA PRO A 195 2.96 -6.09 4.56
C PRO A 195 3.76 -5.16 3.63
N PHE A 196 4.88 -5.66 3.12
CA PHE A 196 5.56 -5.12 1.96
C PHE A 196 5.97 -6.29 1.08
N ILE A 197 5.21 -6.52 0.02
CA ILE A 197 5.36 -7.65 -0.89
C ILE A 197 5.57 -7.10 -2.29
N VAL A 198 6.60 -7.55 -2.99
CA VAL A 198 6.87 -7.17 -4.38
C VAL A 198 6.82 -8.42 -5.25
N ILE A 199 5.85 -8.47 -6.15
CA ILE A 199 5.66 -9.53 -7.13
C ILE A 199 6.30 -9.07 -8.43
N ASN A 200 6.94 -10.00 -9.16
CA ASN A 200 7.76 -9.71 -10.34
C ASN A 200 8.89 -8.71 -10.05
N SER A 201 9.47 -8.81 -8.86
CA SER A 201 10.64 -8.05 -8.47
C SER A 201 11.85 -8.46 -9.33
N PRO A 202 12.68 -7.51 -9.81
CA PRO A 202 13.95 -7.83 -10.45
C PRO A 202 14.95 -8.49 -9.48
N VAL A 203 14.69 -8.38 -8.17
CA VAL A 203 15.51 -9.00 -7.12
C VAL A 203 14.63 -9.95 -6.33
N GLY A 204 14.93 -11.26 -6.40
CA GLY A 204 14.26 -12.27 -5.56
C GLY A 204 14.93 -12.36 -4.20
N MET A 205 14.30 -11.83 -3.16
CA MET A 205 14.81 -11.89 -1.79
C MET A 205 13.68 -11.93 -0.76
N ARG A 206 14.00 -12.45 0.41
CA ARG A 206 13.23 -12.23 1.62
C ARG A 206 14.07 -11.39 2.57
N TYR A 207 13.58 -10.22 2.93
CA TYR A 207 14.26 -9.33 3.87
C TYR A 207 13.87 -9.71 5.30
N GLU A 208 14.84 -10.16 6.10
CA GLU A 208 14.61 -10.73 7.44
C GLU A 208 14.78 -9.70 8.57
N LYS A 209 15.26 -8.50 8.25
CA LYS A 209 15.42 -7.43 9.23
C LYS A 209 14.17 -6.53 9.22
N VAL A 210 14.13 -5.57 10.14
CA VAL A 210 13.09 -4.55 10.16
C VAL A 210 13.36 -3.48 9.11
N MET A 211 12.31 -3.09 8.40
CA MET A 211 12.28 -1.88 7.56
C MET A 211 11.13 -0.98 7.99
N GLY A 212 11.30 0.32 7.86
CA GLY A 212 10.24 1.29 8.06
C GLY A 212 9.45 1.55 6.77
N GLN A 213 8.22 2.06 6.88
CA GLN A 213 7.49 2.51 5.69
C GLN A 213 8.22 3.63 4.93
N VAL A 214 9.06 4.39 5.61
CA VAL A 214 9.93 5.41 5.00
C VAL A 214 10.93 4.82 4.02
N ASP A 215 11.30 3.54 4.17
CA ASP A 215 12.27 2.83 3.32
C ASP A 215 11.65 2.33 2.02
N ILE A 216 10.30 2.26 1.95
CA ILE A 216 9.59 1.77 0.76
C ILE A 216 9.96 2.61 -0.47
N TYR A 217 9.98 3.93 -0.33
CA TYR A 217 10.22 4.82 -1.45
C TYR A 217 11.61 4.63 -2.07
N SER A 218 12.66 4.66 -1.25
CA SER A 218 14.04 4.42 -1.70
C SER A 218 14.23 3.01 -2.27
N THR A 219 13.61 2.00 -1.65
CA THR A 219 13.63 0.63 -2.16
C THR A 219 12.97 0.53 -3.54
N LEU A 220 11.84 1.20 -3.75
CA LEU A 220 11.17 1.19 -5.05
C LEU A 220 11.94 1.97 -6.12
N LEU A 221 12.66 3.03 -5.77
CA LEU A 221 13.57 3.70 -6.70
C LEU A 221 14.66 2.73 -7.17
N ASP A 222 15.31 2.02 -6.26
CA ASP A 222 16.33 1.01 -6.62
C ASP A 222 15.75 -0.10 -7.49
N LEU A 223 14.62 -0.69 -7.09
CA LEU A 223 13.96 -1.76 -7.84
C LEU A 223 13.54 -1.34 -9.26
N THR A 224 13.29 -0.06 -9.48
CA THR A 224 12.90 0.49 -10.78
C THR A 224 14.08 1.06 -11.58
N GLY A 225 15.31 1.02 -11.03
CA GLY A 225 16.50 1.58 -11.65
C GLY A 225 16.48 3.11 -11.69
N LEU A 226 15.95 3.74 -10.66
CA LEU A 226 15.82 5.19 -10.49
C LEU A 226 16.53 5.69 -9.21
N ASP A 227 17.54 4.97 -8.76
CA ASP A 227 18.34 5.25 -7.57
C ASP A 227 19.07 6.60 -7.63
N ASP A 228 19.32 7.12 -8.83
CA ASP A 228 19.91 8.44 -9.08
C ASP A 228 18.88 9.59 -8.99
N TYR A 229 17.58 9.31 -8.83
CA TYR A 229 16.57 10.35 -8.71
C TYR A 229 16.76 11.20 -7.46
N GLY A 230 16.97 12.50 -7.66
CA GLY A 230 17.21 13.44 -6.57
C GLY A 230 16.01 13.63 -5.65
N TRP A 231 16.08 13.12 -4.43
CA TRP A 231 15.07 13.29 -3.40
C TRP A 231 15.71 13.54 -2.02
N LYS A 232 14.90 13.99 -1.07
CA LYS A 232 15.34 14.19 0.32
C LYS A 232 14.32 13.49 1.23
N GLY A 233 14.78 12.53 1.98
CA GLY A 233 13.97 11.76 2.92
C GLY A 233 14.86 11.03 3.91
N MET A 234 14.25 10.35 4.87
CA MET A 234 14.97 9.62 5.93
C MET A 234 15.09 8.12 5.63
N GLY A 235 14.35 7.61 4.64
CA GLY A 235 14.36 6.20 4.28
C GLY A 235 15.63 5.80 3.56
N GLN A 236 16.03 4.55 3.72
CA GLN A 236 17.13 3.90 3.03
C GLN A 236 16.62 2.64 2.33
N SER A 237 17.12 2.36 1.15
CA SER A 237 16.75 1.13 0.43
C SER A 237 17.19 -0.11 1.21
N ILE A 238 16.31 -1.11 1.30
CA ILE A 238 16.66 -2.40 1.89
C ILE A 238 17.63 -3.22 1.02
N LEU A 239 17.86 -2.78 -0.22
CA LEU A 239 18.87 -3.36 -1.12
C LEU A 239 20.27 -2.81 -0.84
N ASP A 240 20.38 -1.69 -0.12
CA ASP A 240 21.65 -1.15 0.32
C ASP A 240 22.24 -2.04 1.44
N PRO A 241 23.44 -2.63 1.25
CA PRO A 241 24.07 -3.45 2.29
C PRO A 241 24.29 -2.74 3.62
N SER A 242 24.33 -1.40 3.63
CA SER A 242 24.46 -0.60 4.85
C SER A 242 23.16 -0.33 5.58
N HIS A 243 22.01 -0.83 5.07
CA HIS A 243 20.72 -0.67 5.74
C HIS A 243 20.75 -1.26 7.15
N LEU A 244 20.44 -0.43 8.15
CA LEU A 244 20.63 -0.79 9.56
C LEU A 244 19.70 -1.91 10.05
N GLY A 245 18.55 -2.11 9.40
CA GLY A 245 17.57 -3.11 9.80
C GLY A 245 16.77 -2.73 11.05
N VAL A 246 16.56 -1.44 11.24
CA VAL A 246 15.77 -0.88 12.34
C VAL A 246 14.86 0.23 11.81
N ALA A 247 13.75 0.48 12.49
CA ALA A 247 12.83 1.54 12.13
C ALA A 247 12.26 2.24 13.36
N ALA A 248 12.07 3.56 13.29
CA ALA A 248 11.30 4.29 14.27
C ALA A 248 9.80 4.11 14.01
N ILE A 249 9.03 3.83 15.07
CA ILE A 249 7.57 3.76 15.01
C ILE A 249 6.94 5.05 15.54
N TRP A 250 5.63 5.19 15.43
CA TRP A 250 4.90 6.45 15.72
C TRP A 250 5.15 7.07 17.11
N ASN A 251 5.49 6.25 18.10
CA ASN A 251 5.80 6.70 19.48
C ASN A 251 7.30 6.93 19.72
N LEU A 252 8.09 6.99 18.65
CA LEU A 252 9.54 7.18 18.66
C LEU A 252 10.34 6.02 19.29
N THR A 253 9.72 4.86 19.54
CA THR A 253 10.47 3.65 19.86
C THR A 253 11.10 3.06 18.59
N ILE A 254 12.17 2.32 18.77
CA ILE A 254 12.88 1.67 17.67
C ILE A 254 12.50 0.18 17.64
N ALA A 255 12.02 -0.27 16.49
CA ALA A 255 11.86 -1.68 16.18
C ALA A 255 13.12 -2.21 15.50
N GLY A 256 13.48 -3.45 15.80
CA GLY A 256 14.67 -4.12 15.27
C GLY A 256 15.80 -4.24 16.27
N ASP A 257 16.90 -4.91 15.84
CA ASP A 257 18.09 -5.09 16.68
C ASP A 257 19.01 -3.88 16.60
N THR A 258 19.14 -3.15 17.70
CA THR A 258 20.00 -1.98 17.80
C THR A 258 21.43 -2.28 18.22
N THR A 259 21.80 -3.55 18.36
CA THR A 259 23.14 -3.96 18.77
C THR A 259 24.19 -3.47 17.76
N GLY A 260 25.15 -2.72 18.23
CA GLY A 260 26.23 -2.17 17.40
C GLY A 260 25.88 -0.91 16.62
N ILE A 261 24.63 -0.41 16.71
CA ILE A 261 24.24 0.87 16.12
C ILE A 261 24.62 2.00 17.08
N CYS A 262 25.28 3.04 16.57
CA CYS A 262 25.68 4.16 17.44
C CYS A 262 24.45 4.94 17.93
N PRO A 263 24.47 5.44 19.18
CA PRO A 263 23.34 6.15 19.78
C PRO A 263 22.88 7.36 18.97
N GLU A 264 23.81 8.08 18.33
CA GLU A 264 23.51 9.26 17.53
C GLU A 264 22.75 8.90 16.24
N ALA A 265 22.96 7.71 15.67
CA ALA A 265 22.18 7.24 14.54
C ALA A 265 20.75 6.91 14.97
N ILE A 266 20.57 6.27 16.13
CA ILE A 266 19.26 5.98 16.72
C ILE A 266 18.48 7.28 17.00
N GLU A 267 19.11 8.28 17.60
CA GLU A 267 18.46 9.57 17.89
C GLU A 267 18.06 10.33 16.62
N ARG A 268 18.79 10.18 15.52
CA ARG A 268 18.43 10.79 14.23
C ARG A 268 17.23 10.11 13.55
N MET A 269 16.92 8.87 13.91
CA MET A 269 15.77 8.13 13.38
C MET A 269 14.46 8.47 14.10
N LYS A 270 14.54 8.95 15.33
CA LYS A 270 13.41 9.43 16.15
C LYS A 270 12.96 10.82 15.72
#